data_1efda459f21b1c32a8e63dd84d290dfd
#
_entry.id   1efda459f21b1c32a8e63dd84d290dfd
#
_cell.length_a   1.000
_cell.length_b   1.000
_cell.length_c   1.000
_cell.angle_alpha   90.00
_cell.angle_beta   90.00
_cell.angle_gamma   90.00
#
_symmetry.space_group_name_H-M   'P 1'
#
loop_
_entity.id
_entity.type
_entity.pdbx_description
1 polymer ?
#
loop_
_entity_poly.entity_id
_entity_poly.type
_entity_poly.pdbx_seq_one_letter_code
_entity_poly.pdbx_strand_id
1 'polypeptide(L)'
;SGVVLEFADGVKLTHNPFSTFGTVFYGTDGTVSVNRGKFEMTHGKELVSTYSKKGDAGSLEGALAKARKAFLTDSAYTTKLYKTKGGHPADFVACAKSRQRACSNEDVGGRAAILCHLCNMSYVRDASFDWDPAKNTFANGTGNPAWLVREGGYRNNWDVLTLTKS
;
A
#
# COMPACT_ATOMS: atom_id res chain seq x y z
N SER A 1 -5.38 -20.45 2.50
CA SER A 1 -4.76 -19.88 1.28
C SER A 1 -4.85 -18.36 1.31
N GLY A 2 -3.86 -17.69 0.73
CA GLY A 2 -3.84 -16.24 0.65
C GLY A 2 -4.49 -15.73 -0.63
N VAL A 3 -4.65 -14.41 -0.75
CA VAL A 3 -5.04 -13.73 -1.98
C VAL A 3 -3.78 -13.22 -2.68
N VAL A 4 -3.71 -13.40 -3.99
CA VAL A 4 -2.65 -12.83 -4.83
C VAL A 4 -3.27 -11.81 -5.77
N LEU A 5 -2.74 -10.59 -5.75
CA LEU A 5 -3.03 -9.56 -6.73
C LEU A 5 -1.85 -9.50 -7.70
N GLU A 6 -2.13 -9.60 -8.98
CA GLU A 6 -1.14 -9.47 -10.04
C GLU A 6 -1.38 -8.16 -10.79
N PHE A 7 -0.36 -7.31 -10.84
CA PHE A 7 -0.42 -6.02 -11.51
C PHE A 7 0.04 -6.15 -12.96
N ALA A 8 -0.39 -5.23 -13.81
CA ALA A 8 -0.10 -5.24 -15.25
C ALA A 8 1.40 -5.19 -15.59
N ASP A 9 2.22 -4.68 -14.68
CA ASP A 9 3.69 -4.65 -14.79
C ASP A 9 4.38 -5.94 -14.29
N GLY A 10 3.59 -6.94 -13.90
CA GLY A 10 4.07 -8.23 -13.39
C GLY A 10 4.39 -8.26 -11.89
N VAL A 11 4.24 -7.14 -11.17
CA VAL A 11 4.36 -7.13 -9.72
C VAL A 11 3.24 -7.96 -9.11
N LYS A 12 3.58 -8.78 -8.10
CA LYS A 12 2.61 -9.58 -7.34
C LYS A 12 2.61 -9.14 -5.89
N LEU A 13 1.42 -8.87 -5.37
CA LEU A 13 1.17 -8.66 -3.95
C LEU A 13 0.42 -9.86 -3.41
N THR A 14 1.04 -10.57 -2.47
CA THR A 14 0.40 -11.71 -1.79
C THR A 14 -0.02 -11.28 -0.39
N HIS A 15 -1.31 -11.34 -0.11
CA HIS A 15 -1.84 -11.22 1.23
C HIS A 15 -1.88 -12.60 1.88
N ASN A 16 -1.08 -12.80 2.92
CA ASN A 16 -1.04 -14.04 3.70
C ASN A 16 -1.45 -13.74 5.15
N PRO A 17 -2.65 -14.15 5.60
CA PRO A 17 -3.13 -13.85 6.94
C PRO A 17 -2.34 -14.56 8.04
N PHE A 18 -1.54 -15.58 7.69
CA PHE A 18 -0.71 -16.33 8.63
C PHE A 18 0.73 -15.83 8.73
N SER A 19 1.09 -14.79 7.96
CA SER A 19 2.44 -14.18 8.06
C SER A 19 2.58 -13.39 9.36
N THR A 20 3.69 -13.60 10.06
CA THR A 20 3.98 -12.92 11.33
C THR A 20 4.82 -11.64 11.15
N PHE A 21 5.34 -11.38 9.95
CA PHE A 21 6.33 -10.31 9.79
C PHE A 21 5.71 -8.94 9.49
N GLY A 22 4.69 -8.83 8.73
CA GLY A 22 4.14 -7.56 8.23
C GLY A 22 4.22 -7.48 6.71
N THR A 23 4.98 -6.54 6.15
CA THR A 23 5.17 -6.42 4.69
C THR A 23 6.58 -6.83 4.31
N VAL A 24 6.69 -7.69 3.31
CA VAL A 24 7.97 -8.10 2.72
C VAL A 24 7.95 -7.77 1.23
N PHE A 25 8.98 -7.06 0.79
CA PHE A 25 9.23 -6.75 -0.61
C PHE A 25 10.34 -7.68 -1.10
N TYR A 26 10.05 -8.49 -2.11
CA TYR A 26 11.00 -9.36 -2.77
C TYR A 26 11.45 -8.69 -4.07
N GLY A 27 12.72 -8.26 -4.11
CA GLY A 27 13.36 -7.73 -5.29
C GLY A 27 14.26 -8.77 -5.96
N THR A 28 14.81 -8.43 -7.12
CA THR A 28 15.80 -9.26 -7.85
C THR A 28 17.09 -9.46 -7.05
N ASP A 29 17.51 -8.45 -6.31
CA ASP A 29 18.81 -8.41 -5.65
C ASP A 29 18.73 -8.64 -4.14
N GLY A 30 17.53 -8.73 -3.57
CA GLY A 30 17.35 -8.93 -2.15
C GLY A 30 15.94 -8.69 -1.67
N THR A 31 15.77 -8.63 -0.35
CA THR A 31 14.47 -8.43 0.29
C THR A 31 14.49 -7.25 1.25
N VAL A 32 13.34 -6.59 1.38
CA VAL A 32 13.09 -5.61 2.42
C VAL A 32 11.85 -6.02 3.19
N SER A 33 12.01 -6.19 4.49
CA SER A 33 10.92 -6.57 5.39
C SER A 33 10.66 -5.46 6.39
N VAL A 34 9.40 -5.04 6.52
CA VAL A 34 9.00 -3.97 7.43
C VAL A 34 7.79 -4.36 8.26
N ASN A 35 7.82 -3.99 9.52
CA ASN A 35 6.68 -4.04 10.42
C ASN A 35 6.82 -2.93 11.46
N ARG A 36 5.81 -2.72 12.28
CA ARG A 36 5.87 -1.73 13.36
C ARG A 36 7.05 -1.99 14.29
N GLY A 37 8.06 -1.11 14.26
CA GLY A 37 9.28 -1.22 15.07
C GLY A 37 10.24 -2.33 14.64
N LYS A 38 10.11 -2.86 13.44
CA LYS A 38 11.05 -3.83 12.85
C LYS A 38 11.37 -3.44 11.42
N PHE A 39 12.63 -3.61 11.05
CA PHE A 39 13.14 -3.43 9.70
C PHE A 39 14.25 -4.46 9.46
N GLU A 40 14.26 -5.07 8.29
CA GLU A 40 15.30 -5.98 7.86
C GLU A 40 15.51 -5.82 6.35
N MET A 41 16.77 -5.82 5.93
CA MET A 41 17.14 -5.75 4.53
C MET A 41 18.27 -6.73 4.24
N THR A 42 18.09 -7.52 3.18
CA THR A 42 19.11 -8.45 2.69
C THR A 42 19.54 -8.09 1.27
N HIS A 43 20.77 -8.50 0.90
CA HIS A 43 21.24 -8.54 -0.48
C HIS A 43 21.60 -9.99 -0.80
N GLY A 44 20.91 -10.60 -1.73
CA GLY A 44 20.92 -12.04 -1.86
C GLY A 44 20.54 -12.70 -0.53
N LYS A 45 21.45 -13.49 0.03
CA LYS A 45 21.30 -14.14 1.35
C LYS A 45 21.97 -13.38 2.50
N GLU A 46 22.69 -12.33 2.21
CA GLU A 46 23.45 -11.57 3.22
C GLU A 46 22.56 -10.52 3.89
N LEU A 47 22.56 -10.51 5.23
CA LEU A 47 21.88 -9.49 6.02
C LEU A 47 22.67 -8.18 6.01
N VAL A 48 22.14 -7.16 5.35
CA VAL A 48 22.78 -5.84 5.22
C VAL A 48 22.48 -4.94 6.40
N SER A 49 21.21 -4.89 6.81
CA SER A 49 20.78 -4.02 7.90
C SER A 49 19.54 -4.59 8.57
N THR A 50 19.48 -4.44 9.88
CA THR A 50 18.31 -4.82 10.68
C THR A 50 18.09 -3.82 11.81
N TYR A 51 16.84 -3.72 12.26
CA TYR A 51 16.43 -2.98 13.45
C TYR A 51 15.24 -3.65 14.13
N SER A 52 15.28 -3.74 15.45
CA SER A 52 14.13 -4.18 16.25
C SER A 52 14.02 -3.29 17.50
N LYS A 53 12.87 -2.64 17.64
CA LYS A 53 12.59 -1.72 18.79
C LYS A 53 12.78 -2.38 20.14
N LYS A 54 12.69 -3.71 20.24
CA LYS A 54 12.80 -4.45 21.50
C LYS A 54 14.20 -4.98 21.80
N GLY A 55 15.12 -5.01 20.82
CA GLY A 55 16.40 -5.71 20.96
C GLY A 55 17.63 -4.89 20.60
N ASP A 56 17.46 -3.75 19.93
CA ASP A 56 18.60 -3.03 19.40
C ASP A 56 18.87 -1.73 20.16
N ALA A 57 20.12 -1.55 20.55
CA ALA A 57 20.63 -0.28 21.09
C ALA A 57 20.75 0.82 20.04
N GLY A 58 20.59 0.47 18.76
CA GLY A 58 20.64 1.40 17.62
C GLY A 58 19.34 2.12 17.34
N SER A 59 19.36 3.05 16.39
CA SER A 59 18.17 3.75 15.91
C SER A 59 17.71 3.18 14.58
N LEU A 60 16.38 3.23 14.33
CA LEU A 60 15.81 2.93 13.02
C LEU A 60 16.45 3.80 11.92
N GLU A 61 16.74 5.05 12.23
CA GLU A 61 17.37 5.98 11.29
C GLU A 61 18.78 5.52 10.90
N GLY A 62 19.58 5.02 11.85
CA GLY A 62 20.89 4.43 11.58
C GLY A 62 20.80 3.17 10.72
N ALA A 63 19.83 2.29 10.97
CA ALA A 63 19.60 1.10 10.15
C ALA A 63 19.21 1.45 8.72
N LEU A 64 18.31 2.43 8.56
CA LEU A 64 17.91 2.94 7.24
C LEU A 64 19.06 3.63 6.51
N ALA A 65 19.91 4.39 7.20
CA ALA A 65 21.09 5.02 6.62
C ALA A 65 22.08 3.98 6.10
N LYS A 66 22.30 2.91 6.85
CA LYS A 66 23.15 1.76 6.43
C LYS A 66 22.58 1.07 5.19
N ALA A 67 21.29 0.79 5.17
CA ALA A 67 20.62 0.20 4.03
C ALA A 67 20.71 1.10 2.78
N ARG A 68 20.51 2.40 2.94
CA ARG A 68 20.64 3.40 1.86
C ARG A 68 22.05 3.39 1.26
N LYS A 69 23.07 3.43 2.10
CA LYS A 69 24.46 3.41 1.63
C LYS A 69 24.80 2.14 0.84
N ALA A 70 24.18 1.03 1.17
CA ALA A 70 24.44 -0.24 0.50
C ALA A 70 23.77 -0.35 -0.90
N PHE A 71 22.57 0.26 -1.09
CA PHE A 71 21.77 -0.02 -2.28
C PHE A 71 21.24 1.21 -3.03
N LEU A 72 21.16 2.35 -2.38
CA LEU A 72 20.49 3.49 -2.97
C LEU A 72 21.49 4.58 -3.28
N THR A 73 21.79 4.74 -4.55
CA THR A 73 22.41 5.97 -5.05
C THR A 73 21.36 7.09 -5.03
N ASP A 74 21.76 8.35 -4.85
CA ASP A 74 20.85 9.51 -4.79
C ASP A 74 19.94 9.62 -6.02
N SER A 75 20.38 9.09 -7.18
CA SER A 75 19.60 9.03 -8.41
C SER A 75 18.48 7.99 -8.40
N ALA A 76 18.49 7.00 -7.49
CA ALA A 76 17.47 5.97 -7.39
C ALA A 76 16.18 6.45 -6.67
N TYR A 77 16.23 7.61 -6.02
CA TYR A 77 15.06 8.18 -5.34
C TYR A 77 14.24 9.07 -6.26
N THR A 78 13.19 8.52 -6.82
CA THR A 78 12.24 9.31 -7.62
C THR A 78 11.05 9.80 -6.78
N THR A 79 10.76 9.17 -5.64
CA THR A 79 9.60 9.49 -4.82
C THR A 79 9.99 9.88 -3.41
N LYS A 80 9.61 11.09 -3.00
CA LYS A 80 9.68 11.53 -1.59
C LYS A 80 8.29 11.49 -0.99
N LEU A 81 8.12 10.72 0.10
CA LEU A 81 6.82 10.62 0.78
C LEU A 81 6.38 11.95 1.37
N TYR A 82 7.30 12.71 1.97
CA TYR A 82 6.99 14.00 2.58
C TYR A 82 7.90 15.09 2.06
N LYS A 83 7.30 16.25 1.79
CA LYS A 83 8.04 17.46 1.42
C LYS A 83 8.56 18.23 2.64
N THR A 84 8.00 17.94 3.82
CA THR A 84 8.31 18.63 5.08
C THR A 84 8.74 17.65 6.16
N LYS A 85 9.53 18.12 7.13
CA LYS A 85 9.78 17.38 8.38
C LYS A 85 8.51 17.37 9.22
N GLY A 86 8.22 16.26 9.94
CA GLY A 86 7.05 16.14 10.82
C GLY A 86 5.94 15.21 10.30
N GLY A 87 6.20 14.48 9.20
CA GLY A 87 5.31 13.43 8.69
C GLY A 87 3.96 13.95 8.19
N HIS A 88 2.93 13.08 8.22
CA HIS A 88 1.59 13.39 7.70
C HIS A 88 0.95 14.68 8.23
N PRO A 89 0.98 15.02 9.54
CA PRO A 89 0.35 16.23 10.02
C PRO A 89 1.00 17.50 9.46
N ALA A 90 2.33 17.52 9.38
CA ALA A 90 3.06 18.66 8.85
C ALA A 90 2.86 18.79 7.32
N ASP A 91 2.85 17.67 6.60
CA ASP A 91 2.56 17.64 5.17
C ASP A 91 1.15 18.17 4.88
N PHE A 92 0.15 17.72 5.64
CA PHE A 92 -1.23 18.18 5.52
C PHE A 92 -1.33 19.71 5.72
N VAL A 93 -0.76 20.24 6.80
CA VAL A 93 -0.80 21.68 7.09
C VAL A 93 -0.08 22.49 6.01
N ALA A 94 1.09 22.03 5.55
CA ALA A 94 1.82 22.68 4.48
C ALA A 94 1.04 22.69 3.17
N CYS A 95 0.41 21.55 2.82
CA CYS A 95 -0.37 21.42 1.60
C CYS A 95 -1.68 22.24 1.66
N ALA A 96 -2.34 22.30 2.83
CA ALA A 96 -3.51 23.15 3.03
C ALA A 96 -3.19 24.64 2.84
N LYS A 97 -2.03 25.09 3.32
CA LYS A 97 -1.55 26.48 3.13
C LYS A 97 -1.16 26.79 1.69
N SER A 98 -0.44 25.87 1.05
CA SER A 98 0.09 26.06 -0.32
C SER A 98 -0.91 25.69 -1.42
N ARG A 99 -2.05 25.07 -1.07
CA ARG A 99 -3.02 24.50 -2.02
C ARG A 99 -2.44 23.41 -2.91
N GLN A 100 -1.35 22.78 -2.46
CA GLN A 100 -0.77 21.61 -3.13
C GLN A 100 -1.37 20.31 -2.58
N ARG A 101 -1.30 19.25 -3.37
CA ARG A 101 -1.76 17.92 -2.94
C ARG A 101 -0.80 17.34 -1.91
N ALA A 102 -1.35 16.79 -0.84
CA ALA A 102 -0.61 16.03 0.16
C ALA A 102 -0.12 14.68 -0.41
N CYS A 103 0.92 14.10 0.19
CA CYS A 103 1.43 12.80 -0.24
C CYS A 103 0.40 11.68 -0.08
N SER A 104 -0.43 11.75 0.96
CA SER A 104 -1.57 10.84 1.21
C SER A 104 -2.88 11.54 0.87
N ASN A 105 -3.02 11.88 -0.40
CA ASN A 105 -4.23 12.50 -0.91
C ASN A 105 -5.33 11.47 -1.18
N GLU A 106 -6.49 11.95 -1.63
CA GLU A 106 -7.68 11.14 -1.90
C GLU A 106 -7.48 10.06 -2.95
N ASP A 107 -6.64 10.28 -3.97
CA ASP A 107 -6.37 9.28 -4.99
C ASP A 107 -5.55 8.11 -4.42
N VAL A 108 -4.51 8.43 -3.63
CA VAL A 108 -3.67 7.42 -2.97
C VAL A 108 -4.51 6.63 -1.96
N GLY A 109 -5.29 7.33 -1.13
CA GLY A 109 -6.16 6.71 -0.14
C GLY A 109 -7.25 5.85 -0.79
N GLY A 110 -7.90 6.36 -1.85
CA GLY A 110 -8.92 5.64 -2.59
C GLY A 110 -8.39 4.36 -3.24
N ARG A 111 -7.24 4.43 -3.93
CA ARG A 111 -6.62 3.25 -4.54
C ARG A 111 -6.21 2.20 -3.51
N ALA A 112 -5.65 2.62 -2.38
CA ALA A 112 -5.31 1.70 -1.29
C ALA A 112 -6.56 1.03 -0.71
N ALA A 113 -7.65 1.77 -0.51
CA ALA A 113 -8.92 1.23 -0.05
C ALA A 113 -9.51 0.24 -1.05
N ILE A 114 -9.49 0.54 -2.35
CA ILE A 114 -9.94 -0.37 -3.40
C ILE A 114 -9.18 -1.70 -3.34
N LEU A 115 -7.85 -1.68 -3.24
CA LEU A 115 -7.05 -2.91 -3.11
C LEU A 115 -7.48 -3.75 -1.90
N CYS A 116 -7.70 -3.13 -0.76
CA CYS A 116 -8.18 -3.82 0.44
C CYS A 116 -9.57 -4.44 0.23
N HIS A 117 -10.48 -3.71 -0.44
CA HIS A 117 -11.81 -4.22 -0.75
C HIS A 117 -11.78 -5.37 -1.76
N LEU A 118 -10.94 -5.31 -2.79
CA LEU A 118 -10.76 -6.39 -3.76
C LEU A 118 -10.22 -7.65 -3.09
N CYS A 119 -9.23 -7.54 -2.21
CA CYS A 119 -8.76 -8.66 -1.39
C CYS A 119 -9.89 -9.26 -0.55
N ASN A 120 -10.62 -8.41 0.18
CA ASN A 120 -11.74 -8.87 1.01
C ASN A 120 -12.83 -9.56 0.18
N MET A 121 -13.15 -9.00 -0.99
CA MET A 121 -14.13 -9.57 -1.90
C MET A 121 -13.71 -10.95 -2.40
N SER A 122 -12.43 -11.12 -2.79
CA SER A 122 -11.88 -12.42 -3.17
C SER A 122 -12.02 -13.46 -2.05
N TYR A 123 -11.75 -13.08 -0.80
CA TYR A 123 -11.95 -13.98 0.35
C TYR A 123 -13.43 -14.31 0.59
N VAL A 124 -14.30 -13.32 0.59
CA VAL A 124 -15.72 -13.51 0.94
C VAL A 124 -16.47 -14.30 -0.15
N ARG A 125 -16.09 -14.12 -1.41
CA ARG A 125 -16.76 -14.77 -2.56
C ARG A 125 -16.03 -16.02 -3.02
N ASP A 126 -14.86 -16.33 -2.45
CA ASP A 126 -13.97 -17.43 -2.89
C ASP A 126 -13.78 -17.42 -4.42
N ALA A 127 -13.49 -16.23 -4.95
CA ALA A 127 -13.46 -15.99 -6.38
C ALA A 127 -12.22 -15.20 -6.82
N SER A 128 -11.76 -15.51 -8.02
CA SER A 128 -10.76 -14.71 -8.74
C SER A 128 -11.46 -13.84 -9.78
N PHE A 129 -10.93 -12.65 -10.01
CA PHE A 129 -11.49 -11.71 -10.98
C PHE A 129 -10.43 -10.71 -11.44
N ASP A 130 -10.66 -10.13 -12.62
CA ASP A 130 -9.88 -9.06 -13.17
C ASP A 130 -10.53 -7.70 -12.84
N TRP A 131 -9.71 -6.69 -12.61
CA TRP A 131 -10.15 -5.36 -12.22
C TRP A 131 -9.62 -4.30 -13.20
N ASP A 132 -10.51 -3.45 -13.71
CA ASP A 132 -10.14 -2.26 -14.48
C ASP A 132 -10.06 -1.04 -13.53
N PRO A 133 -8.84 -0.57 -13.18
CA PRO A 133 -8.69 0.54 -12.24
C PRO A 133 -9.09 1.91 -12.82
N ALA A 134 -9.20 2.03 -14.14
CA ALA A 134 -9.63 3.26 -14.78
C ALA A 134 -11.16 3.42 -14.74
N LYS A 135 -11.88 2.30 -14.86
CA LYS A 135 -13.35 2.28 -14.82
C LYS A 135 -13.90 1.93 -13.44
N ASN A 136 -13.05 1.49 -12.51
CA ASN A 136 -13.44 0.98 -11.19
C ASN A 136 -14.52 -0.12 -11.29
N THR A 137 -14.28 -1.10 -12.15
CA THR A 137 -15.20 -2.22 -12.38
C THR A 137 -14.45 -3.50 -12.70
N PHE A 138 -15.16 -4.62 -12.68
CA PHE A 138 -14.63 -5.90 -13.17
C PHE A 138 -14.34 -5.84 -14.67
N ALA A 139 -13.34 -6.60 -15.11
CA ALA A 139 -12.88 -6.68 -16.50
C ALA A 139 -12.98 -8.11 -17.03
N ASN A 140 -12.82 -8.25 -18.34
CA ASN A 140 -12.69 -9.53 -19.05
C ASN A 140 -13.84 -10.52 -18.78
N GLY A 141 -15.05 -10.03 -18.47
CA GLY A 141 -16.19 -10.89 -18.15
C GLY A 141 -16.08 -11.64 -16.83
N THR A 142 -15.13 -11.23 -15.97
CA THR A 142 -14.94 -11.82 -14.64
C THR A 142 -15.69 -11.03 -13.56
N GLY A 143 -15.83 -11.64 -12.37
CA GLY A 143 -16.53 -11.03 -11.25
C GLY A 143 -18.04 -10.84 -11.48
N ASN A 144 -18.70 -10.20 -10.53
CA ASN A 144 -20.13 -9.89 -10.62
C ASN A 144 -20.37 -8.45 -10.22
N PRO A 145 -20.91 -7.58 -11.09
CA PRO A 145 -21.18 -6.18 -10.78
C PRO A 145 -22.06 -5.97 -9.54
N ALA A 146 -22.93 -6.90 -9.20
CA ALA A 146 -23.73 -6.86 -7.98
C ALA A 146 -22.89 -6.85 -6.69
N TRP A 147 -21.65 -7.33 -6.73
CA TRP A 147 -20.73 -7.30 -5.58
C TRP A 147 -20.22 -5.88 -5.27
N LEU A 148 -20.33 -4.96 -6.23
CA LEU A 148 -19.92 -3.56 -6.07
C LEU A 148 -21.02 -2.70 -5.44
N VAL A 149 -22.21 -3.26 -5.31
CA VAL A 149 -23.35 -2.58 -4.73
C VAL A 149 -23.46 -2.92 -3.25
N ARG A 150 -23.69 -1.91 -2.42
CA ARG A 150 -23.91 -2.13 -0.99
C ARG A 150 -25.21 -2.88 -0.76
N GLU A 151 -25.13 -4.04 -0.10
CA GLU A 151 -26.31 -4.78 0.34
C GLU A 151 -27.10 -3.93 1.36
N GLY A 152 -28.45 -3.84 1.18
CA GLY A 152 -29.32 -3.08 2.06
C GLY A 152 -29.38 -1.56 1.79
N GLY A 153 -28.74 -1.08 0.73
CA GLY A 153 -28.76 0.34 0.36
C GLY A 153 -27.98 1.26 1.30
N TYR A 154 -28.17 2.56 1.12
CA TYR A 154 -27.56 3.58 1.98
C TYR A 154 -28.46 3.93 3.15
N ARG A 155 -27.87 4.22 4.31
CA ARG A 155 -28.61 4.63 5.50
C ARG A 155 -29.37 5.94 5.20
N ASN A 156 -30.67 6.00 5.56
CA ASN A 156 -31.51 7.19 5.42
C ASN A 156 -31.62 7.73 3.98
N ASN A 157 -31.64 6.85 2.99
CA ASN A 157 -31.70 7.23 1.57
C ASN A 157 -30.52 8.11 1.08
N TRP A 158 -29.42 8.10 1.78
CA TRP A 158 -28.18 8.73 1.33
C TRP A 158 -27.60 7.91 0.19
N ASP A 159 -27.88 8.31 -1.02
CA ASP A 159 -27.27 7.75 -2.22
C ASP A 159 -26.19 8.70 -2.72
N VAL A 160 -24.93 8.31 -2.56
CA VAL A 160 -23.78 9.11 -3.01
C VAL A 160 -23.85 9.39 -4.52
N LEU A 161 -24.44 8.48 -5.29
CA LEU A 161 -24.59 8.63 -6.73
C LEU A 161 -25.63 9.69 -7.12
N THR A 162 -26.57 10.03 -6.24
CA THR A 162 -27.52 11.12 -6.46
C THR A 162 -26.95 12.48 -6.09
N LEU A 163 -26.00 12.54 -5.16
CA LEU A 163 -25.35 13.77 -4.73
C LEU A 163 -24.36 14.33 -5.77
N THR A 164 -23.91 13.52 -6.71
CA THR A 164 -22.96 13.93 -7.77
C THR A 164 -23.66 14.42 -9.04
N LYS A 165 -25.01 14.42 -9.07
CA LYS A 165 -25.81 14.85 -10.24
C LYS A 165 -26.44 16.24 -10.07
N SER A 166 -26.12 16.94 -8.97
CA SER A 166 -26.62 18.30 -8.71
C SER A 166 -25.58 19.36 -9.03
#